data_214e839d1b589fa7722d43335554d333
#
_entry.id   214e839d1b589fa7722d43335554d333
#
_cell.length_a   1.000
_cell.length_b   1.000
_cell.length_c   1.000
_cell.angle_alpha   90.00
_cell.angle_beta   90.00
_cell.angle_gamma   90.00
#
_symmetry.space_group_name_H-M   'P 1'
#
loop_
_entity.id
_entity.type
_entity.pdbx_description
1 polymer ?
#
loop_
_entity_poly.entity_id
_entity_poly.type
_entity_poly.pdbx_seq_one_letter_code
_entity_poly.pdbx_strand_id
1 'polypeptide(L)'
;MSAPLLQLRGVHTHIGAYHILHGVDMAVPEGQVTMLLGRNGAGKTTTLRTIMGLWPASKGQLHFDGQAIGGDTDRLATPDIAQLGIAYVPENMGIFSDLTVRENMLLAARNARTLKHMDPQRLDWLFGLFPALKKFWLTPAGKLSGGQKQMLAIARAMVEPRRLLLIDEPSKGLAPAMVQNLISALRELKATQTTVLLVEQNFAVARALGDQVAVMDDGRVVHAGAMAELADNAALQQKFLGLSLGVHA
;
A
#
# COMPACT_ATOMS: atom_id res chain seq x y z
N MET A 1 -2.17 10.06 -22.79
CA MET A 1 -2.02 9.57 -21.40
C MET A 1 -0.82 8.66 -21.37
N SER A 2 0.09 8.83 -20.41
CA SER A 2 1.23 7.92 -20.22
C SER A 2 0.73 6.52 -19.84
N ALA A 3 1.50 5.48 -20.18
CA ALA A 3 1.18 4.13 -19.75
C ALA A 3 1.18 4.05 -18.22
N PRO A 4 0.30 3.24 -17.60
CA PRO A 4 0.30 3.08 -16.15
C PRO A 4 1.56 2.36 -15.68
N LEU A 5 2.07 2.71 -14.47
CA LEU A 5 3.23 2.04 -13.88
C LEU A 5 2.93 0.58 -13.53
N LEU A 6 1.73 0.31 -13.00
CA LEU A 6 1.26 -1.05 -12.74
C LEU A 6 -0.06 -1.29 -13.47
N GLN A 7 -0.18 -2.45 -14.11
CA GLN A 7 -1.39 -2.85 -14.82
C GLN A 7 -1.74 -4.31 -14.54
N LEU A 8 -2.98 -4.54 -14.16
CA LEU A 8 -3.61 -5.84 -14.03
C LEU A 8 -4.66 -5.98 -15.13
N ARG A 9 -4.68 -7.14 -15.83
CA ARG A 9 -5.63 -7.46 -16.88
C ARG A 9 -6.19 -8.85 -16.66
N GLY A 10 -7.49 -8.93 -16.35
CA GLY A 10 -8.22 -10.18 -16.16
C GLY A 10 -7.58 -11.09 -15.11
N VAL A 11 -7.06 -10.56 -14.01
CA VAL A 11 -6.28 -11.32 -13.02
C VAL A 11 -7.19 -12.17 -12.14
N HIS A 12 -6.92 -13.48 -12.13
CA HIS A 12 -7.55 -14.45 -11.25
C HIS A 12 -6.54 -14.99 -10.24
N THR A 13 -6.96 -15.20 -9.00
CA THR A 13 -6.12 -15.79 -7.94
C THR A 13 -6.93 -16.74 -7.08
N HIS A 14 -6.33 -17.89 -6.79
CA HIS A 14 -6.89 -18.90 -5.89
C HIS A 14 -6.02 -19.01 -4.62
N ILE A 15 -6.67 -19.26 -3.47
CA ILE A 15 -6.02 -19.58 -2.21
C ILE A 15 -6.54 -20.95 -1.79
N GLY A 16 -5.74 -21.98 -1.96
CA GLY A 16 -6.19 -23.35 -1.87
C GLY A 16 -7.30 -23.63 -2.90
N ALA A 17 -8.44 -24.09 -2.44
CA ALA A 17 -9.62 -24.35 -3.29
C ALA A 17 -10.50 -23.10 -3.55
N TYR A 18 -10.22 -21.99 -2.87
CA TYR A 18 -11.06 -20.80 -2.97
C TYR A 18 -10.59 -19.87 -4.07
N HIS A 19 -11.48 -19.55 -4.99
CA HIS A 19 -11.28 -18.54 -6.02
C HIS A 19 -11.55 -17.17 -5.40
N ILE A 20 -10.57 -16.30 -5.28
CA ILE A 20 -10.67 -15.02 -4.57
C ILE A 20 -10.72 -13.84 -5.52
N LEU A 21 -9.87 -13.82 -6.57
CA LEU A 21 -9.90 -12.77 -7.58
C LEU A 21 -10.52 -13.31 -8.86
N HIS A 22 -11.54 -12.62 -9.34
CA HIS A 22 -12.44 -13.05 -10.41
C HIS A 22 -12.28 -12.22 -11.69
N GLY A 23 -11.05 -12.02 -12.17
CA GLY A 23 -10.77 -11.21 -13.34
C GLY A 23 -10.63 -9.73 -12.99
N VAL A 24 -9.62 -9.42 -12.17
CA VAL A 24 -9.33 -8.03 -11.76
C VAL A 24 -8.65 -7.28 -12.89
N ASP A 25 -9.28 -6.17 -13.31
CA ASP A 25 -8.72 -5.17 -14.21
C ASP A 25 -8.45 -3.90 -13.41
N MET A 26 -7.19 -3.43 -13.37
CA MET A 26 -6.80 -2.24 -12.63
C MET A 26 -5.54 -1.61 -13.23
N ALA A 27 -5.48 -0.28 -13.19
CA ALA A 27 -4.30 0.49 -13.57
C ALA A 27 -3.90 1.43 -12.43
N VAL A 28 -2.58 1.54 -12.17
CA VAL A 28 -2.00 2.47 -11.21
C VAL A 28 -1.09 3.43 -11.98
N PRO A 29 -1.52 4.69 -12.19
CA PRO A 29 -0.71 5.70 -12.85
C PRO A 29 0.55 6.05 -12.04
N GLU A 30 1.64 6.36 -12.75
CA GLU A 30 2.90 6.77 -12.11
C GLU A 30 2.75 8.12 -11.39
N GLY A 31 3.41 8.27 -10.23
CA GLY A 31 3.41 9.49 -9.43
C GLY A 31 2.09 9.83 -8.74
N GLN A 32 1.10 8.93 -8.75
CA GLN A 32 -0.21 9.13 -8.16
C GLN A 32 -0.48 8.17 -6.99
N VAL A 33 -1.44 8.56 -6.16
CA VAL A 33 -2.01 7.68 -5.12
C VAL A 33 -3.31 7.08 -5.67
N THR A 34 -3.30 5.77 -5.90
CA THR A 34 -4.49 5.01 -6.25
C THR A 34 -5.06 4.35 -4.99
N MET A 35 -6.31 4.64 -4.67
CA MET A 35 -7.02 4.01 -3.57
C MET A 35 -7.68 2.73 -4.03
N LEU A 36 -7.48 1.63 -3.29
CA LEU A 36 -8.20 0.38 -3.48
C LEU A 36 -9.20 0.22 -2.33
N LEU A 37 -10.45 0.52 -2.59
CA LEU A 37 -11.54 0.51 -1.62
C LEU A 37 -12.39 -0.75 -1.78
N GLY A 38 -13.22 -1.04 -0.77
CA GLY A 38 -14.16 -2.17 -0.79
C GLY A 38 -14.34 -2.77 0.60
N ARG A 39 -15.37 -3.58 0.75
CA ARG A 39 -15.72 -4.27 2.01
C ARG A 39 -14.65 -5.28 2.42
N ASN A 40 -14.72 -5.74 3.67
CA ASN A 40 -13.92 -6.88 4.13
C ASN A 40 -14.24 -8.11 3.29
N GLY A 41 -13.20 -8.85 2.88
CA GLY A 41 -13.37 -10.01 2.01
C GLY A 41 -13.46 -9.71 0.52
N ALA A 42 -13.51 -8.45 0.08
CA ALA A 42 -13.62 -8.08 -1.35
C ALA A 42 -12.39 -8.46 -2.20
N GLY A 43 -11.28 -8.92 -1.61
CA GLY A 43 -10.10 -9.35 -2.35
C GLY A 43 -8.94 -8.33 -2.34
N LYS A 44 -9.04 -7.20 -1.63
CA LYS A 44 -8.04 -6.11 -1.63
C LYS A 44 -6.63 -6.58 -1.23
N THR A 45 -6.48 -7.18 -0.05
CA THR A 45 -5.20 -7.77 0.41
C THR A 45 -4.69 -8.85 -0.53
N THR A 46 -5.60 -9.68 -1.08
CA THR A 46 -5.26 -10.70 -2.08
C THR A 46 -4.67 -10.05 -3.32
N THR A 47 -5.23 -8.95 -3.79
CA THR A 47 -4.70 -8.19 -4.93
C THR A 47 -3.27 -7.72 -4.67
N LEU A 48 -2.98 -7.09 -3.50
CA LEU A 48 -1.61 -6.67 -3.16
C LEU A 48 -0.64 -7.85 -3.08
N ARG A 49 -1.05 -8.96 -2.47
CA ARG A 49 -0.22 -10.17 -2.36
C ARG A 49 -0.01 -10.84 -3.71
N THR A 50 -0.98 -10.75 -4.63
CA THR A 50 -0.84 -11.25 -6.00
C THR A 50 0.16 -10.40 -6.78
N ILE A 51 0.12 -9.06 -6.65
CA ILE A 51 1.10 -8.15 -7.25
C ILE A 51 2.51 -8.49 -6.78
N MET A 52 2.69 -8.81 -5.49
CA MET A 52 3.98 -9.19 -4.91
C MET A 52 4.42 -10.63 -5.22
N GLY A 53 3.61 -11.40 -5.96
CA GLY A 53 3.91 -12.81 -6.23
C GLY A 53 3.84 -13.74 -5.02
N LEU A 54 3.30 -13.26 -3.87
CA LEU A 54 3.09 -14.08 -2.67
C LEU A 54 1.96 -15.10 -2.89
N TRP A 55 0.95 -14.74 -3.64
CA TRP A 55 -0.08 -15.62 -4.16
C TRP A 55 -0.12 -15.50 -5.68
N PRO A 56 0.23 -16.57 -6.40
CA PRO A 56 0.35 -16.49 -7.84
C PRO A 56 -1.00 -16.24 -8.51
N ALA A 57 -0.99 -15.40 -9.55
CA ALA A 57 -2.12 -15.31 -10.46
C ALA A 57 -2.28 -16.65 -11.19
N SER A 58 -3.50 -17.15 -11.26
CA SER A 58 -3.84 -18.38 -11.98
C SER A 58 -4.23 -18.13 -13.43
N LYS A 59 -4.68 -16.90 -13.75
CA LYS A 59 -4.99 -16.41 -15.10
C LYS A 59 -4.78 -14.89 -15.15
N GLY A 60 -4.69 -14.36 -16.36
CA GLY A 60 -4.55 -12.94 -16.61
C GLY A 60 -3.08 -12.50 -16.68
N GLN A 61 -2.85 -11.21 -16.64
CA GLN A 61 -1.53 -10.60 -16.80
C GLN A 61 -1.30 -9.49 -15.80
N LEU A 62 -0.09 -9.44 -15.24
CA LEU A 62 0.40 -8.34 -14.40
C LEU A 62 1.64 -7.74 -15.03
N HIS A 63 1.63 -6.43 -15.25
CA HIS A 63 2.77 -5.70 -15.81
C HIS A 63 3.16 -4.56 -14.87
N PHE A 64 4.44 -4.41 -14.67
CA PHE A 64 5.03 -3.29 -13.96
C PHE A 64 6.05 -2.60 -14.86
N ASP A 65 5.86 -1.32 -15.16
CA ASP A 65 6.66 -0.55 -16.09
C ASP A 65 6.81 -1.24 -17.48
N GLY A 66 5.72 -1.81 -17.98
CA GLY A 66 5.69 -2.57 -19.22
C GLY A 66 6.28 -3.98 -19.15
N GLN A 67 6.99 -4.35 -18.08
CA GLN A 67 7.54 -5.68 -17.86
C GLN A 67 6.47 -6.61 -17.25
N ALA A 68 6.32 -7.83 -17.78
CA ALA A 68 5.50 -8.86 -17.15
C ALA A 68 6.13 -9.31 -15.82
N ILE A 69 5.33 -9.28 -14.74
CA ILE A 69 5.76 -9.68 -13.39
C ILE A 69 4.96 -10.87 -12.86
N GLY A 70 3.83 -11.21 -13.51
CA GLY A 70 2.99 -12.32 -13.12
C GLY A 70 1.86 -12.55 -14.12
N GLY A 71 1.29 -13.74 -14.05
CA GLY A 71 0.24 -14.21 -14.94
C GLY A 71 0.24 -15.72 -15.06
N ASP A 72 -0.44 -16.21 -16.08
CA ASP A 72 -0.47 -17.63 -16.41
C ASP A 72 0.86 -18.16 -16.97
N THR A 73 1.67 -17.35 -17.64
CA THR A 73 2.94 -17.77 -18.29
C THR A 73 4.19 -17.21 -17.62
N ASP A 74 4.16 -15.95 -17.21
CA ASP A 74 5.35 -15.23 -16.73
C ASP A 74 5.21 -14.93 -15.23
N ARG A 75 6.06 -15.55 -14.40
CA ARG A 75 6.04 -15.36 -12.96
C ARG A 75 7.42 -15.03 -12.44
N LEU A 76 7.55 -13.83 -11.91
CA LEU A 76 8.72 -13.47 -11.11
C LEU A 76 8.54 -13.94 -9.67
N ALA A 77 9.63 -14.31 -9.02
CA ALA A 77 9.62 -14.56 -7.59
C ALA A 77 9.48 -13.23 -6.80
N THR A 78 8.89 -13.27 -5.61
CA THR A 78 8.71 -12.09 -4.75
C THR A 78 9.98 -11.25 -4.57
N PRO A 79 11.19 -11.82 -4.36
CA PRO A 79 12.43 -11.05 -4.28
C PRO A 79 12.73 -10.26 -5.55
N ASP A 80 12.47 -10.86 -6.74
CA ASP A 80 12.73 -10.22 -8.03
C ASP A 80 11.76 -9.08 -8.27
N ILE A 81 10.47 -9.27 -7.94
CA ILE A 81 9.45 -8.21 -7.97
C ILE A 81 9.87 -7.05 -7.05
N ALA A 82 10.34 -7.35 -5.85
CA ALA A 82 10.84 -6.32 -4.93
C ALA A 82 12.07 -5.58 -5.49
N GLN A 83 12.94 -6.24 -6.28
CA GLN A 83 14.10 -5.63 -6.92
C GLN A 83 13.72 -4.63 -8.02
N LEU A 84 12.56 -4.77 -8.64
CA LEU A 84 12.03 -3.79 -9.59
C LEU A 84 11.64 -2.45 -8.94
N GLY A 85 11.69 -2.37 -7.60
CA GLY A 85 11.35 -1.16 -6.86
C GLY A 85 9.93 -1.16 -6.30
N ILE A 86 9.28 -2.33 -6.19
CA ILE A 86 8.00 -2.47 -5.50
C ILE A 86 8.25 -2.81 -4.03
N ALA A 87 7.60 -2.09 -3.11
CA ALA A 87 7.62 -2.41 -1.69
C ALA A 87 6.21 -2.65 -1.16
N TYR A 88 6.08 -3.49 -0.15
CA TYR A 88 4.81 -3.87 0.45
C TYR A 88 4.81 -3.68 1.97
N VAL A 89 3.81 -2.96 2.46
CA VAL A 89 3.51 -2.78 3.88
C VAL A 89 2.24 -3.59 4.17
N PRO A 90 2.34 -4.77 4.81
CA PRO A 90 1.19 -5.60 5.11
C PRO A 90 0.36 -5.04 6.28
N GLU A 91 -0.90 -5.43 6.37
CA GLU A 91 -1.84 -5.05 7.44
C GLU A 91 -1.29 -5.36 8.84
N ASN A 92 -0.58 -6.47 9.01
CA ASN A 92 0.06 -6.86 10.28
C ASN A 92 1.40 -6.15 10.53
N MET A 93 1.74 -5.12 9.73
CA MET A 93 2.96 -4.30 9.79
C MET A 93 4.25 -5.05 9.50
N GLY A 94 4.35 -6.35 9.74
CA GLY A 94 5.55 -7.18 9.51
C GLY A 94 6.81 -6.73 10.25
N ILE A 95 6.67 -6.07 11.42
CA ILE A 95 7.81 -5.62 12.23
C ILE A 95 8.38 -6.76 13.09
N PHE A 96 9.67 -6.68 13.41
CA PHE A 96 10.34 -7.59 14.34
C PHE A 96 10.32 -6.98 15.74
N SER A 97 9.43 -7.46 16.60
CA SER A 97 9.12 -6.87 17.91
C SER A 97 10.31 -6.86 18.88
N ASP A 98 11.17 -7.88 18.83
CA ASP A 98 12.34 -8.03 19.71
C ASP A 98 13.53 -7.19 19.25
N LEU A 99 13.54 -6.77 18.00
CA LEU A 99 14.57 -5.90 17.44
C LEU A 99 14.24 -4.42 17.70
N THR A 100 15.27 -3.62 17.88
CA THR A 100 15.15 -2.17 17.99
C THR A 100 14.60 -1.56 16.68
N VAL A 101 14.11 -0.31 16.74
CA VAL A 101 13.74 0.46 15.54
C VAL A 101 14.90 0.47 14.54
N ARG A 102 16.13 0.74 15.01
CA ARG A 102 17.36 0.71 14.22
C ARG A 102 17.55 -0.60 13.47
N GLU A 103 17.46 -1.73 14.18
CA GLU A 103 17.67 -3.05 13.59
C GLU A 103 16.57 -3.40 12.59
N ASN A 104 15.31 -3.04 12.88
CA ASN A 104 14.22 -3.16 11.93
C ASN A 104 14.49 -2.41 10.63
N MET A 105 15.00 -1.17 10.72
CA MET A 105 15.36 -0.36 9.54
C MET A 105 16.53 -0.97 8.78
N LEU A 106 17.57 -1.42 9.50
CA LEU A 106 18.75 -2.04 8.90
C LEU A 106 18.41 -3.32 8.13
N LEU A 107 17.54 -4.17 8.66
CA LEU A 107 17.08 -5.38 7.96
C LEU A 107 16.29 -5.10 6.68
N ALA A 108 15.67 -3.93 6.60
CA ALA A 108 14.91 -3.53 5.41
C ALA A 108 15.79 -2.94 4.29
N ALA A 109 17.02 -2.53 4.62
CA ALA A 109 17.99 -2.00 3.67
C ALA A 109 18.77 -3.16 3.02
N ARG A 110 18.53 -3.41 1.75
CA ARG A 110 19.06 -4.59 1.03
C ARG A 110 20.58 -4.67 1.01
N ASN A 111 21.25 -3.52 0.88
CA ASN A 111 22.69 -3.42 0.71
C ASN A 111 23.43 -2.95 1.98
N ALA A 112 22.71 -2.69 3.06
CA ALA A 112 23.27 -2.17 4.28
C ALA A 112 23.52 -3.29 5.30
N ARG A 113 24.76 -3.74 5.41
CA ARG A 113 25.17 -4.66 6.50
C ARG A 113 25.36 -3.93 7.85
N THR A 114 25.55 -2.63 7.81
CA THR A 114 25.71 -1.75 8.98
C THR A 114 25.07 -0.39 8.69
N LEU A 115 24.83 0.42 9.74
CA LEU A 115 24.29 1.78 9.58
C LEU A 115 25.14 2.69 8.68
N LYS A 116 26.45 2.44 8.59
CA LYS A 116 27.35 3.22 7.73
C LYS A 116 27.05 3.06 6.24
N HIS A 117 26.35 2.00 5.87
CA HIS A 117 25.95 1.72 4.48
C HIS A 117 24.53 2.22 4.17
N MET A 118 23.78 2.70 5.17
CA MET A 118 22.49 3.36 4.93
C MET A 118 22.74 4.79 4.49
N ASP A 119 21.94 5.25 3.53
CA ASP A 119 21.99 6.63 3.08
C ASP A 119 21.56 7.59 4.22
N PRO A 120 22.45 8.45 4.74
CA PRO A 120 22.12 9.35 5.83
C PRO A 120 21.05 10.37 5.46
N GLN A 121 21.03 10.86 4.22
CA GLN A 121 20.02 11.83 3.77
C GLN A 121 18.64 11.19 3.75
N ARG A 122 18.57 9.92 3.32
CA ARG A 122 17.34 9.16 3.33
C ARG A 122 16.82 8.90 4.75
N LEU A 123 17.72 8.59 5.69
CA LEU A 123 17.37 8.44 7.11
C LEU A 123 16.87 9.75 7.71
N ASP A 124 17.54 10.85 7.46
CA ASP A 124 17.13 12.16 7.98
C ASP A 124 15.78 12.57 7.43
N TRP A 125 15.52 12.32 6.16
CA TRP A 125 14.19 12.52 5.55
C TRP A 125 13.12 11.66 6.22
N LEU A 126 13.37 10.37 6.45
CA LEU A 126 12.44 9.48 7.17
C LEU A 126 12.20 9.93 8.61
N PHE A 127 13.21 10.48 9.29
CA PHE A 127 13.04 11.04 10.63
C PHE A 127 12.25 12.35 10.60
N GLY A 128 12.31 13.10 9.51
CA GLY A 128 11.41 14.24 9.27
C GLY A 128 9.95 13.79 9.17
N LEU A 129 9.67 12.77 8.34
CA LEU A 129 8.34 12.20 8.19
C LEU A 129 7.80 11.56 9.47
N PHE A 130 8.68 10.85 10.20
CA PHE A 130 8.33 10.04 11.37
C PHE A 130 9.24 10.36 12.57
N PRO A 131 9.11 11.53 13.22
CA PRO A 131 10.01 11.96 14.30
C PRO A 131 10.10 10.97 15.46
N ALA A 132 9.03 10.22 15.72
CA ALA A 132 9.00 9.18 16.74
C ALA A 132 10.07 8.11 16.52
N LEU A 133 10.43 7.78 15.28
CA LEU A 133 11.44 6.75 14.98
C LEU A 133 12.83 7.20 15.44
N LYS A 134 13.17 8.49 15.30
CA LYS A 134 14.43 9.05 15.82
C LYS A 134 14.46 8.99 17.34
N LYS A 135 13.35 9.38 18.01
CA LYS A 135 13.22 9.36 19.46
C LYS A 135 13.37 7.96 20.06
N PHE A 136 12.81 6.95 19.38
CA PHE A 136 12.79 5.56 19.86
C PHE A 136 13.80 4.66 19.16
N TRP A 137 14.85 5.23 18.55
CA TRP A 137 15.79 4.55 17.67
C TRP A 137 16.40 3.26 18.23
N LEU A 138 16.76 3.27 19.52
CA LEU A 138 17.34 2.13 20.24
C LEU A 138 16.31 1.34 21.06
N THR A 139 15.03 1.65 20.93
CA THR A 139 13.96 0.97 21.66
C THR A 139 13.51 -0.27 20.90
N PRO A 140 13.30 -1.43 21.53
CA PRO A 140 12.66 -2.60 20.92
C PRO A 140 11.30 -2.20 20.31
N ALA A 141 11.05 -2.61 19.06
CA ALA A 141 9.86 -2.21 18.32
C ALA A 141 8.55 -2.70 18.97
N GLY A 142 8.62 -3.80 19.73
CA GLY A 142 7.48 -4.31 20.50
C GLY A 142 6.94 -3.33 21.54
N LYS A 143 7.78 -2.42 22.05
CA LYS A 143 7.42 -1.38 23.04
C LYS A 143 6.79 -0.13 22.45
N LEU A 144 6.76 -0.01 21.12
CA LEU A 144 6.12 1.11 20.42
C LEU A 144 4.59 1.02 20.52
N SER A 145 3.90 2.17 20.50
CA SER A 145 2.44 2.22 20.32
C SER A 145 2.04 1.70 18.93
N GLY A 146 0.77 1.32 18.75
CA GLY A 146 0.27 0.84 17.45
C GLY A 146 0.57 1.80 16.30
N GLY A 147 0.33 3.09 16.49
CA GLY A 147 0.63 4.10 15.48
C GLY A 147 2.13 4.25 15.19
N GLN A 148 2.99 4.14 16.21
CA GLN A 148 4.44 4.17 16.03
C GLN A 148 4.94 2.92 15.29
N LYS A 149 4.34 1.75 15.55
CA LYS A 149 4.60 0.50 14.81
C LYS A 149 4.22 0.65 13.34
N GLN A 150 3.07 1.27 13.06
CA GLN A 150 2.62 1.53 11.70
C GLN A 150 3.59 2.45 10.96
N MET A 151 4.06 3.54 11.61
CA MET A 151 5.06 4.44 11.05
C MET A 151 6.38 3.72 10.78
N LEU A 152 6.82 2.82 11.68
CA LEU A 152 8.00 2.00 11.47
C LEU A 152 7.83 1.06 10.26
N ALA A 153 6.67 0.42 10.12
CA ALA A 153 6.40 -0.46 8.97
C ALA A 153 6.49 0.29 7.63
N ILE A 154 5.92 1.49 7.56
CA ILE A 154 5.98 2.34 6.37
C ILE A 154 7.42 2.80 6.13
N ALA A 155 8.13 3.29 7.15
CA ALA A 155 9.51 3.75 7.02
C ALA A 155 10.45 2.64 6.53
N ARG A 156 10.26 1.40 7.01
CA ARG A 156 11.01 0.23 6.52
C ARG A 156 10.83 -0.01 5.02
N ALA A 157 9.62 0.15 4.53
CA ALA A 157 9.34 0.00 3.10
C ALA A 157 10.00 1.10 2.25
N MET A 158 10.29 2.25 2.88
CA MET A 158 10.83 3.46 2.26
C MET A 158 12.31 3.70 2.55
N VAL A 159 13.00 2.82 3.26
CA VAL A 159 14.42 2.97 3.60
C VAL A 159 15.32 3.07 2.37
N GLU A 160 14.90 2.49 1.27
CA GLU A 160 15.47 2.66 -0.07
C GLU A 160 14.45 3.32 -1.01
N PRO A 161 14.88 4.00 -2.08
CA PRO A 161 13.97 4.53 -3.09
C PRO A 161 13.08 3.42 -3.68
N ARG A 162 11.79 3.72 -3.80
CA ARG A 162 10.80 2.79 -4.38
C ARG A 162 10.02 3.49 -5.48
N ARG A 163 9.73 2.75 -6.54
CA ARG A 163 8.87 3.21 -7.63
C ARG A 163 7.38 3.04 -7.29
N LEU A 164 7.04 1.95 -6.59
CA LEU A 164 5.67 1.65 -6.16
C LEU A 164 5.67 1.20 -4.70
N LEU A 165 4.81 1.80 -3.91
CA LEU A 165 4.55 1.43 -2.53
C LEU A 165 3.13 0.87 -2.41
N LEU A 166 3.02 -0.39 -2.03
CA LEU A 166 1.77 -1.07 -1.71
C LEU A 166 1.54 -1.01 -0.21
N ILE A 167 0.41 -0.46 0.25
CA ILE A 167 0.12 -0.32 1.68
C ILE A 167 -1.26 -0.89 1.96
N ASP A 168 -1.35 -1.80 2.94
CA ASP A 168 -2.56 -2.55 3.28
C ASP A 168 -3.15 -2.06 4.61
N GLU A 169 -4.28 -1.34 4.54
CA GLU A 169 -5.10 -0.85 5.66
C GLU A 169 -4.32 -0.15 6.79
N PRO A 170 -3.45 0.85 6.50
CA PRO A 170 -2.56 1.44 7.49
C PRO A 170 -3.29 2.24 8.58
N SER A 171 -4.52 2.69 8.36
CA SER A 171 -5.29 3.44 9.37
C SER A 171 -6.07 2.54 10.33
N LYS A 172 -6.13 1.23 10.08
CA LYS A 172 -6.92 0.29 10.85
C LYS A 172 -6.46 0.23 12.31
N GLY A 173 -7.40 0.45 13.23
CA GLY A 173 -7.14 0.39 14.66
C GLY A 173 -6.34 1.58 15.23
N LEU A 174 -6.07 2.61 14.44
CA LEU A 174 -5.39 3.81 14.91
C LEU A 174 -6.36 4.79 15.56
N ALA A 175 -5.89 5.48 16.61
CA ALA A 175 -6.61 6.62 17.18
C ALA A 175 -6.68 7.78 16.16
N PRO A 176 -7.73 8.63 16.20
CA PRO A 176 -7.93 9.70 15.23
C PRO A 176 -6.72 10.63 15.03
N ALA A 177 -6.01 11.00 16.10
CA ALA A 177 -4.80 11.82 16.01
C ALA A 177 -3.68 11.11 15.24
N MET A 178 -3.54 9.79 15.38
CA MET A 178 -2.54 9.00 14.64
C MET A 178 -2.90 8.86 13.17
N VAL A 179 -4.20 8.79 12.85
CA VAL A 179 -4.68 8.82 11.45
C VAL A 179 -4.30 10.14 10.78
N GLN A 180 -4.43 11.27 11.47
CA GLN A 180 -4.01 12.57 10.92
C GLN A 180 -2.49 12.62 10.67
N ASN A 181 -1.68 12.10 11.59
CA ASN A 181 -0.23 12.02 11.40
C ASN A 181 0.13 11.11 10.21
N LEU A 182 -0.58 9.99 10.04
CA LEU A 182 -0.42 9.10 8.89
C LEU A 182 -0.76 9.81 7.58
N ILE A 183 -1.90 10.54 7.53
CA ILE A 183 -2.30 11.33 6.35
C ILE A 183 -1.23 12.37 6.02
N SER A 184 -0.71 13.09 7.01
CA SER A 184 0.33 14.09 6.80
C SER A 184 1.60 13.47 6.21
N ALA A 185 2.08 12.37 6.76
CA ALA A 185 3.27 11.66 6.26
C ALA A 185 3.06 11.12 4.82
N LEU A 186 1.88 10.56 4.52
CA LEU A 186 1.58 10.07 3.16
C LEU A 186 1.39 11.20 2.14
N ARG A 187 0.95 12.40 2.57
CA ARG A 187 0.93 13.60 1.72
C ARG A 187 2.32 14.08 1.36
N GLU A 188 3.25 14.09 2.32
CA GLU A 188 4.64 14.42 2.04
C GLU A 188 5.28 13.40 1.12
N LEU A 189 4.97 12.11 1.29
CA LEU A 189 5.39 11.07 0.37
C LEU A 189 4.84 11.30 -1.05
N LYS A 190 3.57 11.64 -1.18
CA LYS A 190 2.96 12.00 -2.47
C LYS A 190 3.67 13.18 -3.13
N ALA A 191 4.11 14.18 -2.38
CA ALA A 191 4.85 15.32 -2.90
C ALA A 191 6.21 14.92 -3.52
N THR A 192 6.78 13.76 -3.16
CA THR A 192 7.98 13.20 -3.82
C THR A 192 7.67 12.43 -5.10
N GLN A 193 6.43 12.46 -5.58
CA GLN A 193 5.93 11.69 -6.74
C GLN A 193 6.13 10.17 -6.63
N THR A 194 6.23 9.64 -5.44
CA THR A 194 6.22 8.20 -5.22
C THR A 194 4.83 7.65 -5.57
N THR A 195 4.80 6.63 -6.43
CA THR A 195 3.53 5.96 -6.75
C THR A 195 3.06 5.11 -5.58
N VAL A 196 1.79 5.22 -5.22
CA VAL A 196 1.22 4.47 -4.09
C VAL A 196 -0.07 3.76 -4.51
N LEU A 197 -0.18 2.48 -4.20
CA LEU A 197 -1.45 1.75 -4.18
C LEU A 197 -1.82 1.50 -2.72
N LEU A 198 -2.84 2.19 -2.24
CA LEU A 198 -3.25 2.22 -0.85
C LEU A 198 -4.60 1.53 -0.68
N VAL A 199 -4.60 0.42 0.04
CA VAL A 199 -5.83 -0.26 0.47
C VAL A 199 -6.35 0.41 1.73
N GLU A 200 -7.61 0.81 1.72
CA GLU A 200 -8.27 1.44 2.87
C GLU A 200 -9.76 1.10 2.94
N GLN A 201 -10.31 1.17 4.15
CA GLN A 201 -11.74 1.15 4.42
C GLN A 201 -12.22 2.52 4.91
N ASN A 202 -11.32 3.32 5.47
CA ASN A 202 -11.59 4.66 5.95
C ASN A 202 -11.71 5.64 4.78
N PHE A 203 -12.95 5.99 4.42
CA PHE A 203 -13.23 6.89 3.31
C PHE A 203 -12.63 8.30 3.52
N ALA A 204 -12.52 8.78 4.76
CA ALA A 204 -11.91 10.07 5.03
C ALA A 204 -10.40 10.06 4.68
N VAL A 205 -9.69 8.96 4.94
CA VAL A 205 -8.29 8.78 4.52
C VAL A 205 -8.20 8.72 3.01
N ALA A 206 -9.09 7.94 2.36
CA ALA A 206 -9.14 7.82 0.92
C ALA A 206 -9.35 9.16 0.23
N ARG A 207 -10.34 9.94 0.69
CA ARG A 207 -10.64 11.28 0.18
C ARG A 207 -9.47 12.25 0.38
N ALA A 208 -8.75 12.13 1.49
CA ALA A 208 -7.66 13.04 1.82
C ALA A 208 -6.39 12.83 0.99
N LEU A 209 -6.18 11.61 0.45
CA LEU A 209 -4.92 11.19 -0.18
C LEU A 209 -5.08 10.81 -1.65
N GLY A 210 -6.20 10.22 -2.04
CA GLY A 210 -6.37 9.57 -3.34
C GLY A 210 -6.44 10.55 -4.51
N ASP A 211 -5.77 10.20 -5.61
CA ASP A 211 -5.95 10.79 -6.94
C ASP A 211 -6.90 9.94 -7.76
N GLN A 212 -6.68 8.63 -7.74
CA GLN A 212 -7.48 7.62 -8.41
C GLN A 212 -8.12 6.69 -7.38
N VAL A 213 -9.18 6.04 -7.77
CA VAL A 213 -9.85 5.04 -6.97
C VAL A 213 -10.23 3.83 -7.82
N ALA A 214 -10.04 2.63 -7.25
CA ALA A 214 -10.67 1.40 -7.68
C ALA A 214 -11.49 0.84 -6.53
N VAL A 215 -12.74 0.46 -6.76
CA VAL A 215 -13.60 -0.16 -5.75
C VAL A 215 -13.75 -1.62 -6.08
N MET A 216 -13.42 -2.47 -5.12
CA MET A 216 -13.56 -3.91 -5.23
C MET A 216 -14.79 -4.42 -4.50
N ASP A 217 -15.48 -5.36 -5.13
CA ASP A 217 -16.52 -6.16 -4.54
C ASP A 217 -16.45 -7.58 -5.12
N ASP A 218 -16.56 -8.58 -4.25
CA ASP A 218 -16.53 -10.01 -4.62
C ASP A 218 -15.41 -10.36 -5.63
N GLY A 219 -14.17 -9.97 -5.32
CA GLY A 219 -12.99 -10.29 -6.13
C GLY A 219 -12.91 -9.59 -7.49
N ARG A 220 -13.72 -8.55 -7.75
CA ARG A 220 -13.75 -7.78 -9.01
C ARG A 220 -13.60 -6.29 -8.72
N VAL A 221 -13.05 -5.56 -9.67
CA VAL A 221 -13.15 -4.10 -9.69
C VAL A 221 -14.49 -3.72 -10.30
N VAL A 222 -15.37 -3.12 -9.51
CA VAL A 222 -16.74 -2.74 -9.90
C VAL A 222 -16.85 -1.27 -10.26
N HIS A 223 -15.84 -0.47 -9.89
CA HIS A 223 -15.73 0.94 -10.27
C HIS A 223 -14.25 1.36 -10.27
N ALA A 224 -13.86 2.18 -11.22
CA ALA A 224 -12.55 2.84 -11.28
C ALA A 224 -12.70 4.23 -11.90
N GLY A 225 -11.94 5.22 -11.37
CA GLY A 225 -11.97 6.60 -11.84
C GLY A 225 -11.21 7.56 -10.95
N ALA A 226 -11.43 8.85 -11.13
CA ALA A 226 -10.85 9.87 -10.28
C ALA A 226 -11.46 9.80 -8.86
N MET A 227 -10.62 9.93 -7.82
CA MET A 227 -11.09 9.94 -6.44
C MET A 227 -12.07 11.09 -6.16
N ALA A 228 -11.87 12.25 -6.81
CA ALA A 228 -12.75 13.40 -6.69
C ALA A 228 -14.19 13.09 -7.15
N GLU A 229 -14.36 12.34 -8.25
CA GLU A 229 -15.69 11.97 -8.75
C GLU A 229 -16.45 11.11 -7.75
N LEU A 230 -15.78 10.15 -7.13
CA LEU A 230 -16.38 9.33 -6.07
C LEU A 230 -16.65 10.16 -4.80
N ALA A 231 -15.74 11.07 -4.44
CA ALA A 231 -15.86 11.91 -3.26
C ALA A 231 -17.01 12.91 -3.32
N ASP A 232 -17.35 13.38 -4.53
CA ASP A 232 -18.40 14.37 -4.73
C ASP A 232 -19.75 13.76 -5.14
N ASN A 233 -19.81 12.42 -5.30
CA ASN A 233 -21.02 11.73 -5.74
C ASN A 233 -21.55 10.77 -4.65
N ALA A 234 -22.52 11.25 -3.88
CA ALA A 234 -23.15 10.50 -2.80
C ALA A 234 -23.84 9.21 -3.28
N ALA A 235 -24.40 9.19 -4.50
CA ALA A 235 -25.03 7.99 -5.06
C ALA A 235 -23.99 6.90 -5.36
N LEU A 236 -22.80 7.27 -5.85
CA LEU A 236 -21.68 6.33 -6.05
C LEU A 236 -21.15 5.82 -4.70
N GLN A 237 -21.02 6.69 -3.69
CA GLN A 237 -20.59 6.30 -2.34
C GLN A 237 -21.56 5.30 -1.74
N GLN A 238 -22.88 5.56 -1.82
CA GLN A 238 -23.90 4.63 -1.32
C GLN A 238 -23.86 3.31 -2.09
N LYS A 239 -23.80 3.36 -3.41
CA LYS A 239 -23.82 2.17 -4.29
C LYS A 239 -22.64 1.25 -4.03
N PHE A 240 -21.40 1.81 -3.95
CA PHE A 240 -20.18 1.02 -3.94
C PHE A 240 -19.57 0.83 -2.54
N LEU A 241 -19.81 1.75 -1.62
CA LEU A 241 -19.22 1.72 -0.27
C LEU A 241 -20.27 1.48 0.83
N GLY A 242 -21.55 1.55 0.51
CA GLY A 242 -22.64 1.42 1.48
C GLY A 242 -22.67 2.60 2.47
N LEU A 243 -22.06 3.74 2.12
CA LEU A 243 -22.09 4.95 2.94
C LEU A 243 -23.46 5.59 2.78
N SER A 244 -24.28 5.55 3.85
CA SER A 244 -25.55 6.28 3.88
C SER A 244 -25.27 7.79 3.91
N LEU A 245 -26.08 8.56 3.16
CA LEU A 245 -26.16 10.01 3.35
C LEU A 245 -26.59 10.25 4.79
N GLY A 246 -25.63 10.61 5.65
CA GLY A 246 -25.96 11.14 6.96
C GLY A 246 -26.74 12.44 6.74
N VAL A 247 -28.04 12.36 6.84
CA VAL A 247 -28.88 13.54 7.07
C VAL A 247 -28.52 14.01 8.49
N HIS A 248 -27.55 14.88 8.59
CA HIS A 248 -27.38 15.70 9.78
C HIS A 248 -28.39 16.83 9.65
N ALA A 249 -29.56 16.62 10.29
CA ALA A 249 -30.46 17.70 10.65
C ALA A 249 -29.87 18.52 11.80
#